data_a032264453bdf5d8f5e215484466a71c
#
_entry.id   a032264453bdf5d8f5e215484466a71c
#
_cell.length_a   1.000
_cell.length_b   1.000
_cell.length_c   1.000
_cell.angle_alpha   90.00
_cell.angle_beta   90.00
_cell.angle_gamma   90.00
#
_symmetry.space_group_name_H-M   'P 1'
#
loop_
_entity.id
_entity.type
_entity.pdbx_description
1 polymer ?
#
loop_
_entity_poly.entity_id
_entity_poly.type
_entity_poly.pdbx_seq_one_letter_code
_entity_poly.pdbx_strand_id
1 'polypeptide(L)'
;MHTVRIPKVIKFGENALGETEYPKNALVVTTVPPELSDKWLAKMGIQDYMLYDQVKPEPSIDDVNAVISEYKSKNPSVLIGLGGGSSMDVVKYAAPEMKKEKILIPTTFGSGSEVTRISVLKVNGKKTSFHNDALLADVAIIDPYFINSAPFEIIKNSAIDACAQCTEAYDSKNGNSYTKFLCNKAFDFLEKGVLNDDKEKIVL
;
A
#
# COMPACT_ATOMS: atom_id res chain seq x y z
N MET A 1 -18.99 20.42 -6.93
CA MET A 1 -19.12 19.00 -7.31
C MET A 1 -17.83 18.31 -6.86
N HIS A 2 -17.93 17.19 -6.16
CA HIS A 2 -16.78 16.43 -5.69
C HIS A 2 -16.74 15.07 -6.40
N THR A 3 -15.54 14.62 -6.78
CA THR A 3 -15.32 13.31 -7.40
C THR A 3 -14.40 12.49 -6.50
N VAL A 4 -14.82 11.29 -6.14
CA VAL A 4 -14.02 10.31 -5.40
C VAL A 4 -13.54 9.25 -6.39
N ARG A 5 -12.25 8.97 -6.39
CA ARG A 5 -11.61 7.92 -7.18
C ARG A 5 -10.89 6.96 -6.25
N ILE A 6 -11.18 5.69 -6.41
CA ILE A 6 -10.65 4.57 -5.60
C ILE A 6 -10.09 3.50 -6.55
N PRO A 7 -9.38 2.49 -6.06
CA PRO A 7 -8.97 1.31 -6.84
C PRO A 7 -10.15 0.68 -7.60
N LYS A 8 -9.86 0.02 -8.73
CA LYS A 8 -10.89 -0.71 -9.49
C LYS A 8 -11.50 -1.85 -8.67
N VAL A 9 -10.66 -2.52 -7.87
CA VAL A 9 -11.07 -3.62 -6.97
C VAL A 9 -10.39 -3.43 -5.62
N ILE A 10 -11.15 -3.58 -4.54
CA ILE A 10 -10.63 -3.68 -3.18
C ILE A 10 -11.08 -5.04 -2.63
N LYS A 11 -10.11 -5.90 -2.29
CA LYS A 11 -10.31 -7.15 -1.57
C LYS A 11 -9.89 -6.93 -0.12
N PHE A 12 -10.75 -7.25 0.82
CA PHE A 12 -10.43 -7.06 2.23
C PHE A 12 -11.03 -8.15 3.10
N GLY A 13 -10.38 -8.44 4.21
CA GLY A 13 -10.80 -9.43 5.19
C GLY A 13 -9.79 -10.54 5.39
N GLU A 14 -10.11 -11.44 6.34
CA GLU A 14 -9.25 -12.59 6.66
C GLU A 14 -9.01 -13.47 5.44
N ASN A 15 -7.74 -13.82 5.23
CA ASN A 15 -7.28 -14.65 4.14
C ASN A 15 -7.49 -14.09 2.72
N ALA A 16 -7.74 -12.77 2.59
CA ALA A 16 -7.85 -12.13 1.29
C ALA A 16 -6.61 -12.36 0.39
N LEU A 17 -5.43 -12.51 1.02
CA LEU A 17 -4.19 -12.88 0.34
C LEU A 17 -4.26 -14.26 -0.32
N GLY A 18 -4.63 -15.29 0.45
CA GLY A 18 -4.64 -16.68 -0.02
C GLY A 18 -5.78 -17.01 -0.99
N GLU A 19 -6.86 -16.24 -0.92
CA GLU A 19 -8.02 -16.38 -1.83
C GLU A 19 -7.88 -15.57 -3.13
N THR A 20 -6.77 -14.83 -3.28
CA THR A 20 -6.50 -14.07 -4.50
C THR A 20 -5.66 -14.90 -5.47
N GLU A 21 -6.14 -15.04 -6.70
CA GLU A 21 -5.33 -15.58 -7.80
C GLU A 21 -4.39 -14.49 -8.31
N TYR A 22 -3.09 -14.79 -8.29
CA TYR A 22 -2.07 -13.87 -8.79
C TYR A 22 -1.67 -14.21 -10.21
N PRO A 23 -1.49 -13.21 -11.10
CA PRO A 23 -0.99 -13.44 -12.45
C PRO A 23 0.41 -14.08 -12.41
N LYS A 24 0.68 -15.00 -13.34
CA LYS A 24 2.04 -15.53 -13.55
C LYS A 24 2.99 -14.46 -14.03
N ASN A 25 4.30 -14.68 -13.84
CA ASN A 25 5.35 -13.73 -14.21
C ASN A 25 5.12 -12.34 -13.56
N ALA A 26 4.71 -12.31 -12.30
CA ALA A 26 4.53 -11.08 -11.55
C ALA A 26 5.88 -10.50 -11.08
N LEU A 27 5.98 -9.17 -10.95
CA LEU A 27 7.09 -8.51 -10.28
C LEU A 27 6.64 -8.05 -8.90
N VAL A 28 7.16 -8.68 -7.85
CA VAL A 28 6.94 -8.26 -6.47
C VAL A 28 8.03 -7.29 -6.06
N VAL A 29 7.61 -6.12 -5.56
CA VAL A 29 8.49 -5.04 -5.09
C VAL A 29 8.23 -4.84 -3.60
N THR A 30 9.28 -4.94 -2.79
CA THR A 30 9.15 -4.87 -1.33
C THR A 30 10.33 -4.14 -0.67
N THR A 31 10.12 -3.71 0.59
CA THR A 31 11.15 -3.13 1.48
C THR A 31 11.52 -4.08 2.61
N VAL A 32 10.90 -5.26 2.67
CA VAL A 32 11.08 -6.18 3.80
C VAL A 32 12.22 -7.17 3.56
N PRO A 33 12.87 -7.64 4.63
CA PRO A 33 13.92 -8.65 4.54
C PRO A 33 13.42 -9.96 3.89
N PRO A 34 14.31 -10.73 3.21
CA PRO A 34 13.95 -11.96 2.52
C PRO A 34 13.21 -12.97 3.40
N GLU A 35 13.64 -13.16 4.66
CA GLU A 35 13.03 -14.12 5.59
C GLU A 35 11.55 -13.82 5.87
N LEU A 36 11.17 -12.55 5.79
CA LEU A 36 9.81 -12.12 6.00
C LEU A 36 9.01 -12.11 4.69
N SER A 37 9.62 -11.66 3.59
CA SER A 37 8.97 -11.68 2.28
C SER A 37 8.67 -13.09 1.81
N ASP A 38 9.56 -14.06 2.03
CA ASP A 38 9.34 -15.47 1.68
C ASP A 38 8.12 -16.05 2.40
N LYS A 39 7.99 -15.77 3.70
CA LYS A 39 6.82 -16.17 4.49
C LYS A 39 5.52 -15.57 3.94
N TRP A 40 5.54 -14.31 3.53
CA TRP A 40 4.38 -13.63 2.98
C TRP A 40 4.02 -14.11 1.57
N LEU A 41 5.02 -14.34 0.72
CA LEU A 41 4.83 -14.90 -0.61
C LEU A 41 4.26 -16.32 -0.55
N ALA A 42 4.71 -17.13 0.41
CA ALA A 42 4.13 -18.45 0.68
C ALA A 42 2.65 -18.34 1.12
N LYS A 43 2.30 -17.38 1.99
CA LYS A 43 0.92 -17.12 2.41
C LYS A 43 0.03 -16.66 1.24
N MET A 44 0.59 -15.90 0.30
CA MET A 44 -0.08 -15.50 -0.93
C MET A 44 -0.32 -16.67 -1.89
N GLY A 45 0.47 -17.75 -1.79
CA GLY A 45 0.42 -18.87 -2.75
C GLY A 45 0.94 -18.51 -4.14
N ILE A 46 1.65 -17.39 -4.28
CA ILE A 46 2.23 -16.98 -5.56
C ILE A 46 3.43 -17.86 -5.90
N GLN A 47 3.48 -18.41 -7.12
CA GLN A 47 4.51 -19.39 -7.52
C GLN A 47 5.43 -18.87 -8.62
N ASP A 48 4.96 -17.99 -9.49
CA ASP A 48 5.69 -17.50 -10.64
C ASP A 48 5.86 -15.98 -10.55
N TYR A 49 6.96 -15.57 -9.94
CA TYR A 49 7.25 -14.17 -9.68
C TYR A 49 8.75 -13.85 -9.77
N MET A 50 9.05 -12.60 -10.03
CA MET A 50 10.35 -11.98 -9.81
C MET A 50 10.26 -11.13 -8.54
N LEU A 51 11.34 -11.04 -7.78
CA LEU A 51 11.41 -10.26 -6.55
C LEU A 51 12.41 -9.11 -6.69
N TYR A 52 11.98 -7.91 -6.30
CA TYR A 52 12.84 -6.75 -6.07
C TYR A 52 12.68 -6.29 -4.61
N ASP A 53 13.68 -6.54 -3.78
CA ASP A 53 13.66 -6.30 -2.33
C ASP A 53 14.59 -5.16 -1.88
N GLN A 54 15.06 -4.35 -2.84
CA GLN A 54 16.04 -3.29 -2.58
C GLN A 54 15.45 -1.90 -2.41
N VAL A 55 14.12 -1.78 -2.32
CA VAL A 55 13.48 -0.48 -2.06
C VAL A 55 13.86 -0.01 -0.66
N LYS A 56 14.33 1.24 -0.58
CA LYS A 56 14.70 1.86 0.69
C LYS A 56 13.51 2.57 1.31
N PRO A 57 13.47 2.73 2.65
CA PRO A 57 12.53 3.65 3.28
C PRO A 57 12.69 5.06 2.69
N GLU A 58 11.56 5.76 2.50
CA GLU A 58 11.51 7.06 1.82
C GLU A 58 12.12 7.01 0.40
N PRO A 59 11.53 6.23 -0.51
CA PRO A 59 12.11 5.95 -1.81
C PRO A 59 12.28 7.20 -2.66
N SER A 60 13.23 7.13 -3.56
CA SER A 60 13.52 8.18 -4.53
C SER A 60 13.01 7.83 -5.94
N ILE A 61 13.04 8.78 -6.82
CA ILE A 61 12.79 8.55 -8.25
C ILE A 61 13.85 7.61 -8.85
N ASP A 62 15.06 7.55 -8.27
CA ASP A 62 16.11 6.65 -8.71
C ASP A 62 15.79 5.20 -8.34
N ASP A 63 15.12 4.93 -7.20
CA ASP A 63 14.63 3.59 -6.85
C ASP A 63 13.57 3.12 -7.86
N VAL A 64 12.68 4.01 -8.30
CA VAL A 64 11.70 3.73 -9.37
C VAL A 64 12.42 3.40 -10.68
N ASN A 65 13.40 4.22 -11.07
CA ASN A 65 14.17 4.04 -12.30
C ASN A 65 14.96 2.71 -12.28
N ALA A 66 15.48 2.30 -11.11
CA ALA A 66 16.16 1.02 -10.93
C ALA A 66 15.22 -0.16 -11.23
N VAL A 67 14.01 -0.15 -10.65
CA VAL A 67 12.99 -1.17 -10.94
C VAL A 67 12.65 -1.22 -12.42
N ILE A 68 12.41 -0.06 -13.05
CA ILE A 68 12.08 0.01 -14.47
C ILE A 68 13.23 -0.52 -15.33
N SER A 69 14.46 -0.08 -15.07
CA SER A 69 15.63 -0.45 -15.86
C SER A 69 15.91 -1.96 -15.79
N GLU A 70 15.76 -2.56 -14.60
CA GLU A 70 16.06 -3.97 -14.39
C GLU A 70 14.97 -4.90 -14.93
N TYR A 71 13.70 -4.51 -14.85
CA TYR A 71 12.59 -5.45 -15.11
C TYR A 71 11.77 -5.14 -16.36
N LYS A 72 11.89 -3.96 -16.98
CA LYS A 72 11.11 -3.64 -18.18
C LYS A 72 11.31 -4.63 -19.34
N SER A 73 12.55 -5.08 -19.55
CA SER A 73 12.89 -6.06 -20.58
C SER A 73 12.40 -7.47 -20.25
N LYS A 74 12.25 -7.81 -18.98
CA LYS A 74 11.70 -9.08 -18.49
C LYS A 74 10.19 -9.15 -18.65
N ASN A 75 9.56 -8.02 -18.98
CA ASN A 75 8.16 -7.85 -19.30
C ASN A 75 7.18 -8.51 -18.31
N PRO A 76 7.22 -8.15 -17.00
CA PRO A 76 6.29 -8.71 -16.02
C PRO A 76 4.84 -8.50 -16.43
N SER A 77 3.95 -9.42 -16.05
CA SER A 77 2.52 -9.30 -16.34
C SER A 77 1.86 -8.21 -15.48
N VAL A 78 2.30 -8.09 -14.24
CA VAL A 78 1.77 -7.17 -13.23
C VAL A 78 2.89 -6.76 -12.26
N LEU A 79 2.80 -5.58 -11.67
CA LEU A 79 3.64 -5.18 -10.54
C LEU A 79 2.85 -5.30 -9.23
N ILE A 80 3.45 -5.92 -8.22
CA ILE A 80 2.86 -6.09 -6.89
C ILE A 80 3.69 -5.30 -5.87
N GLY A 81 3.10 -4.30 -5.25
CA GLY A 81 3.70 -3.58 -4.12
C GLY A 81 3.32 -4.26 -2.81
N LEU A 82 4.26 -5.01 -2.22
CA LEU A 82 4.06 -5.72 -0.97
C LEU A 82 4.87 -5.05 0.14
N GLY A 83 4.20 -4.38 1.07
CA GLY A 83 4.90 -3.68 2.15
C GLY A 83 4.19 -2.42 2.63
N GLY A 84 4.92 -1.51 3.24
CA GLY A 84 4.42 -0.20 3.63
C GLY A 84 4.32 0.77 2.45
N GLY A 85 4.01 2.03 2.74
CA GLY A 85 3.89 3.10 1.73
C GLY A 85 5.06 3.17 0.75
N SER A 86 6.31 2.92 1.22
CA SER A 86 7.51 2.98 0.37
C SER A 86 7.47 1.99 -0.80
N SER A 87 7.15 0.72 -0.54
CA SER A 87 7.03 -0.30 -1.60
C SER A 87 5.91 0.05 -2.57
N MET A 88 4.77 0.47 -2.02
CA MET A 88 3.60 0.82 -2.82
C MET A 88 3.84 2.06 -3.69
N ASP A 89 4.51 3.07 -3.18
CA ASP A 89 4.78 4.31 -3.91
C ASP A 89 5.74 4.10 -5.10
N VAL A 90 6.72 3.20 -4.96
CA VAL A 90 7.57 2.78 -6.08
C VAL A 90 6.75 2.08 -7.16
N VAL A 91 5.90 1.12 -6.78
CA VAL A 91 5.06 0.37 -7.73
C VAL A 91 4.03 1.28 -8.40
N LYS A 92 3.40 2.19 -7.65
CA LYS A 92 2.43 3.15 -8.18
C LYS A 92 3.02 3.98 -9.31
N TYR A 93 4.28 4.38 -9.18
CA TYR A 93 4.96 5.18 -10.19
C TYR A 93 5.56 4.33 -11.33
N ALA A 94 6.18 3.18 -11.01
CA ALA A 94 6.83 2.32 -12.00
C ALA A 94 5.82 1.64 -12.96
N ALA A 95 4.67 1.19 -12.44
CA ALA A 95 3.73 0.41 -13.23
C ALA A 95 3.16 1.16 -14.46
N PRO A 96 2.70 2.42 -14.36
CA PRO A 96 2.28 3.21 -15.51
C PRO A 96 3.39 3.41 -16.54
N GLU A 97 4.63 3.67 -16.10
CA GLU A 97 5.80 3.84 -16.98
C GLU A 97 6.14 2.54 -17.73
N MET A 98 5.85 1.41 -17.14
CA MET A 98 6.01 0.08 -17.75
C MET A 98 4.74 -0.36 -18.51
N LYS A 99 3.66 0.42 -18.47
CA LYS A 99 2.33 0.09 -19.02
C LYS A 99 1.77 -1.22 -18.46
N LYS A 100 1.85 -1.38 -17.14
CA LYS A 100 1.41 -2.57 -16.41
C LYS A 100 0.33 -2.22 -15.38
N GLU A 101 -0.50 -3.20 -15.08
CA GLU A 101 -1.39 -3.15 -13.94
C GLU A 101 -0.59 -3.29 -12.64
N LYS A 102 -1.19 -2.87 -11.53
CA LYS A 102 -0.58 -2.92 -10.21
C LYS A 102 -1.54 -3.45 -9.15
N ILE A 103 -1.01 -4.33 -8.33
CA ILE A 103 -1.66 -4.84 -7.12
C ILE A 103 -0.91 -4.24 -5.93
N LEU A 104 -1.63 -3.63 -4.98
CA LEU A 104 -1.02 -3.06 -3.79
C LEU A 104 -1.50 -3.81 -2.55
N ILE A 105 -0.56 -4.25 -1.73
CA ILE A 105 -0.78 -5.09 -0.55
C ILE A 105 -0.09 -4.42 0.65
N PRO A 106 -0.82 -3.65 1.46
CA PRO A 106 -0.24 -2.98 2.62
C PRO A 106 0.10 -3.98 3.72
N THR A 107 1.25 -3.79 4.35
CA THR A 107 1.68 -4.52 5.55
C THR A 107 1.77 -3.60 6.77
N THR A 108 1.50 -2.29 6.57
CA THR A 108 1.28 -1.26 7.58
C THR A 108 -0.02 -0.54 7.26
N PHE A 109 -0.76 -0.09 8.27
CA PHE A 109 -2.15 0.35 8.13
C PHE A 109 -2.37 1.82 8.53
N GLY A 110 -1.39 2.68 8.28
CA GLY A 110 -1.48 4.11 8.57
C GLY A 110 -1.67 4.97 7.34
N SER A 111 -0.87 4.74 6.30
CA SER A 111 -0.77 5.66 5.16
C SER A 111 -1.95 5.61 4.19
N GLY A 112 -2.69 4.50 4.12
CA GLY A 112 -3.75 4.27 3.12
C GLY A 112 -3.25 4.35 1.66
N SER A 113 -1.93 4.15 1.43
CA SER A 113 -1.33 4.33 0.10
C SER A 113 -1.94 3.42 -0.95
N GLU A 114 -2.42 2.22 -0.59
CA GLU A 114 -3.06 1.24 -1.47
C GLU A 114 -4.35 1.73 -2.12
N VAL A 115 -5.04 2.67 -1.49
CA VAL A 115 -6.31 3.20 -2.01
C VAL A 115 -6.21 4.63 -2.54
N THR A 116 -5.03 5.25 -2.50
CA THR A 116 -4.85 6.64 -2.93
C THR A 116 -4.22 6.77 -4.32
N ARG A 117 -4.45 7.92 -4.96
CA ARG A 117 -3.83 8.33 -6.22
C ARG A 117 -2.53 9.12 -6.04
N ILE A 118 -1.88 8.96 -4.88
CA ILE A 118 -0.71 9.73 -4.48
C ILE A 118 0.48 8.79 -4.35
N SER A 119 1.63 9.17 -4.88
CA SER A 119 2.92 8.55 -4.63
C SER A 119 3.88 9.62 -4.11
N VAL A 120 4.60 9.33 -3.03
CA VAL A 120 5.56 10.26 -2.41
C VAL A 120 6.97 9.72 -2.62
N LEU A 121 7.75 10.44 -3.42
CA LEU A 121 9.12 10.06 -3.78
C LEU A 121 10.09 11.21 -3.51
N LYS A 122 11.34 10.90 -3.20
CA LYS A 122 12.41 11.90 -3.16
C LYS A 122 12.87 12.25 -4.58
N VAL A 123 12.82 13.54 -4.90
CA VAL A 123 13.39 14.10 -6.13
C VAL A 123 14.42 15.15 -5.73
N ASN A 124 15.68 15.00 -6.12
CA ASN A 124 16.77 15.87 -5.72
C ASN A 124 16.85 16.07 -4.19
N GLY A 125 16.68 14.98 -3.43
CA GLY A 125 16.73 14.96 -1.97
C GLY A 125 15.50 15.52 -1.25
N LYS A 126 14.48 16.00 -1.97
CA LYS A 126 13.24 16.55 -1.38
C LYS A 126 12.05 15.61 -1.60
N LYS A 127 11.25 15.38 -0.56
CA LYS A 127 9.97 14.67 -0.69
C LYS A 127 9.04 15.44 -1.63
N THR A 128 8.55 14.77 -2.65
CA THR A 128 7.65 15.31 -3.67
C THR A 128 6.44 14.39 -3.79
N SER A 129 5.25 14.95 -3.67
CA SER A 129 3.99 14.22 -3.86
C SER A 129 3.54 14.29 -5.31
N PHE A 130 3.36 13.15 -5.93
CA PHE A 130 2.80 13.02 -7.28
C PHE A 130 1.33 12.64 -7.17
N HIS A 131 0.47 13.37 -7.88
CA HIS A 131 -0.98 13.21 -7.86
C HIS A 131 -1.50 12.89 -9.25
N ASN A 132 -1.84 11.64 -9.52
CA ASN A 132 -2.36 11.22 -10.81
C ASN A 132 -3.28 9.99 -10.67
N ASP A 133 -4.34 9.92 -11.47
CA ASP A 133 -5.26 8.77 -11.45
C ASP A 133 -4.58 7.48 -11.94
N ALA A 134 -3.55 7.58 -12.77
CA ALA A 134 -2.74 6.44 -13.18
C ALA A 134 -1.99 5.77 -12.02
N LEU A 135 -1.85 6.45 -10.86
CA LEU A 135 -1.23 5.91 -9.65
C LEU A 135 -2.19 5.07 -8.81
N LEU A 136 -3.50 5.13 -9.05
CA LEU A 136 -4.46 4.26 -8.37
C LEU A 136 -4.14 2.79 -8.62
N ALA A 137 -4.29 1.97 -7.58
CA ALA A 137 -4.19 0.52 -7.73
C ALA A 137 -5.26 -0.02 -8.69
N ASP A 138 -4.93 -1.04 -9.47
CA ASP A 138 -5.93 -1.84 -10.16
C ASP A 138 -6.62 -2.76 -9.16
N VAL A 139 -5.83 -3.35 -8.25
CA VAL A 139 -6.33 -4.15 -7.12
C VAL A 139 -5.61 -3.72 -5.84
N ALA A 140 -6.36 -3.44 -4.77
CA ALA A 140 -5.85 -3.32 -3.41
C ALA A 140 -6.27 -4.55 -2.62
N ILE A 141 -5.34 -5.18 -1.87
CA ILE A 141 -5.63 -6.37 -1.04
C ILE A 141 -5.26 -6.06 0.39
N ILE A 142 -6.25 -6.01 1.28
CA ILE A 142 -6.10 -5.64 2.68
C ILE A 142 -6.44 -6.87 3.54
N ASP A 143 -5.41 -7.45 4.15
CA ASP A 143 -5.55 -8.67 4.96
C ASP A 143 -5.06 -8.41 6.39
N PRO A 144 -5.87 -8.66 7.43
CA PRO A 144 -5.49 -8.52 8.84
C PRO A 144 -4.27 -9.38 9.25
N TYR A 145 -3.91 -10.38 8.46
CA TYR A 145 -2.74 -11.23 8.69
C TYR A 145 -1.48 -10.43 9.03
N PHE A 146 -1.24 -9.32 8.34
CA PHE A 146 -0.04 -8.52 8.55
C PHE A 146 -0.02 -7.83 9.92
N ILE A 147 -1.14 -7.23 10.34
CA ILE A 147 -1.21 -6.57 11.64
C ILE A 147 -1.18 -7.59 12.79
N ASN A 148 -1.79 -8.77 12.60
CA ASN A 148 -1.79 -9.83 13.60
C ASN A 148 -0.39 -10.38 13.88
N SER A 149 0.50 -10.35 12.89
CA SER A 149 1.88 -10.83 12.97
C SER A 149 2.91 -9.70 13.18
N ALA A 150 2.50 -8.44 13.16
CA ALA A 150 3.39 -7.29 13.28
C ALA A 150 3.90 -7.07 14.72
N PRO A 151 5.13 -6.59 14.90
CA PRO A 151 5.61 -6.08 16.19
C PRO A 151 4.74 -4.93 16.70
N PHE A 152 4.59 -4.83 18.02
CA PHE A 152 3.76 -3.79 18.67
C PHE A 152 4.10 -2.36 18.20
N GLU A 153 5.39 -2.04 18.03
CA GLU A 153 5.82 -0.72 17.55
C GLU A 153 5.31 -0.41 16.12
N ILE A 154 5.21 -1.40 15.25
CA ILE A 154 4.63 -1.21 13.90
C ILE A 154 3.13 -0.95 14.01
N ILE A 155 2.42 -1.68 14.86
CA ILE A 155 0.98 -1.48 15.10
C ILE A 155 0.73 -0.08 15.65
N LYS A 156 1.48 0.31 16.68
CA LYS A 156 1.40 1.63 17.30
C LYS A 156 1.66 2.76 16.30
N ASN A 157 2.73 2.66 15.54
CA ASN A 157 3.08 3.68 14.55
C ASN A 157 2.04 3.77 13.42
N SER A 158 1.50 2.63 12.99
CA SER A 158 0.39 2.61 12.01
C SER A 158 -0.86 3.30 12.55
N ALA A 159 -1.24 3.03 13.79
CA ALA A 159 -2.41 3.66 14.41
C ALA A 159 -2.22 5.18 14.58
N ILE A 160 -1.03 5.63 14.99
CA ILE A 160 -0.70 7.05 15.12
C ILE A 160 -0.75 7.75 13.74
N ASP A 161 -0.18 7.13 12.71
CA ASP A 161 -0.21 7.65 11.35
C ASP A 161 -1.65 7.75 10.83
N ALA A 162 -2.47 6.71 11.03
CA ALA A 162 -3.89 6.74 10.67
C ALA A 162 -4.66 7.86 11.39
N CYS A 163 -4.43 8.06 12.70
CA CYS A 163 -5.02 9.16 13.44
C CYS A 163 -4.61 10.53 12.86
N ALA A 164 -3.34 10.71 12.55
CA ALA A 164 -2.83 11.95 11.94
C ALA A 164 -3.48 12.21 10.57
N GLN A 165 -3.52 11.22 9.70
CA GLN A 165 -4.17 11.29 8.38
C GLN A 165 -5.65 11.65 8.50
N CYS A 166 -6.39 11.02 9.42
CA CYS A 166 -7.80 11.32 9.66
C CYS A 166 -7.99 12.75 10.18
N THR A 167 -7.14 13.22 11.09
CA THR A 167 -7.21 14.59 11.62
C THR A 167 -6.95 15.63 10.53
N GLU A 168 -5.90 15.45 9.75
CA GLU A 168 -5.56 16.33 8.63
C GLU A 168 -6.67 16.36 7.57
N ALA A 169 -7.23 15.20 7.24
CA ALA A 169 -8.32 15.12 6.26
C ALA A 169 -9.62 15.77 6.77
N TYR A 170 -9.94 15.60 8.06
CA TYR A 170 -11.12 16.19 8.68
C TYR A 170 -11.07 17.72 8.69
N ASP A 171 -9.90 18.29 9.03
CA ASP A 171 -9.67 19.74 9.14
C ASP A 171 -9.26 20.38 7.81
N SER A 172 -9.09 19.59 6.75
CA SER A 172 -8.70 20.08 5.43
C SER A 172 -9.68 21.13 4.91
N LYS A 173 -9.15 22.23 4.36
CA LYS A 173 -9.96 23.24 3.64
C LYS A 173 -10.77 22.67 2.47
N ASN A 174 -10.29 21.56 1.89
CA ASN A 174 -10.96 20.84 0.80
C ASN A 174 -11.85 19.69 1.30
N GLY A 175 -11.93 19.50 2.62
CA GLY A 175 -12.77 18.51 3.25
C GLY A 175 -14.25 18.74 2.95
N ASN A 176 -14.99 17.65 2.82
CA ASN A 176 -16.44 17.68 2.56
C ASN A 176 -17.16 16.68 3.48
N SER A 177 -18.48 16.60 3.39
CA SER A 177 -19.26 15.70 4.24
C SER A 177 -18.89 14.23 4.10
N TYR A 178 -18.50 13.79 2.90
CA TYR A 178 -18.04 12.42 2.65
C TYR A 178 -16.69 12.16 3.34
N THR A 179 -15.72 13.06 3.19
CA THR A 179 -14.43 12.97 3.88
C THR A 179 -14.60 12.91 5.40
N LYS A 180 -15.43 13.81 5.96
CA LYS A 180 -15.70 13.85 7.40
C LYS A 180 -16.39 12.58 7.91
N PHE A 181 -17.32 12.03 7.12
CA PHE A 181 -17.96 10.75 7.45
C PHE A 181 -16.93 9.63 7.55
N LEU A 182 -16.03 9.50 6.57
CA LEU A 182 -14.97 8.49 6.59
C LEU A 182 -14.01 8.68 7.76
N CYS A 183 -13.58 9.93 8.04
CA CYS A 183 -12.70 10.23 9.17
C CYS A 183 -13.35 9.86 10.51
N ASN A 184 -14.62 10.22 10.73
CA ASN A 184 -15.34 9.85 11.94
C ASN A 184 -15.43 8.34 12.11
N LYS A 185 -15.67 7.60 11.00
CA LYS A 185 -15.75 6.15 11.03
C LYS A 185 -14.38 5.51 11.33
N ALA A 186 -13.30 6.06 10.74
CA ALA A 186 -11.95 5.62 11.00
C ALA A 186 -11.53 5.87 12.45
N PHE A 187 -11.86 7.04 13.04
CA PHE A 187 -11.62 7.28 14.46
C PHE A 187 -12.35 6.28 15.36
N ASP A 188 -13.62 5.98 15.05
CA ASP A 188 -14.44 5.00 15.77
C ASP A 188 -13.80 3.60 15.77
N PHE A 189 -13.24 3.19 14.61
CA PHE A 189 -12.53 1.93 14.47
C PHE A 189 -11.18 1.93 15.19
N LEU A 190 -10.39 2.99 15.05
CA LEU A 190 -9.10 3.12 15.73
C LEU A 190 -9.26 3.11 17.25
N GLU A 191 -10.23 3.87 17.78
CA GLU A 191 -10.52 3.87 19.20
C GLU A 191 -10.85 2.46 19.71
N LYS A 192 -11.79 1.77 19.05
CA LYS A 192 -12.19 0.41 19.42
C LYS A 192 -11.07 -0.59 19.23
N GLY A 193 -10.31 -0.47 18.16
CA GLY A 193 -9.19 -1.36 17.86
C GLY A 193 -8.06 -1.22 18.87
N VAL A 194 -7.67 0.00 19.19
CA VAL A 194 -6.55 0.27 20.11
C VAL A 194 -6.94 -0.01 21.56
N LEU A 195 -8.12 0.43 22.02
CA LEU A 195 -8.54 0.29 23.40
C LEU A 195 -8.95 -1.15 23.76
N ASN A 196 -9.46 -1.91 22.81
CA ASN A 196 -9.95 -3.28 23.06
C ASN A 196 -9.04 -4.37 22.49
N ASP A 197 -7.85 -4.00 21.98
CA ASP A 197 -6.90 -4.90 21.29
C ASP A 197 -7.56 -5.67 20.10
N ASP A 198 -8.53 -5.02 19.45
CA ASP A 198 -9.26 -5.56 18.29
C ASP A 198 -8.53 -5.13 17.01
N LYS A 199 -7.54 -5.93 16.65
CA LYS A 199 -6.63 -5.62 15.53
C LYS A 199 -7.33 -5.55 14.17
N GLU A 200 -8.44 -6.26 13.97
CA GLU A 200 -9.23 -6.16 12.74
C GLU A 200 -9.75 -4.74 12.51
N LYS A 201 -10.20 -4.08 13.58
CA LYS A 201 -10.67 -2.70 13.49
C LYS A 201 -9.59 -1.67 13.20
N ILE A 202 -8.32 -2.00 13.43
CA ILE A 202 -7.20 -1.13 13.06
C ILE A 202 -6.95 -1.17 11.55
N VAL A 203 -7.34 -2.26 10.90
CA VAL A 203 -7.11 -2.51 9.45
C VAL A 203 -8.23 -1.96 8.58
N LEU A 204 -9.45 -1.88 9.11
CA LEU A 204 -10.65 -1.41 8.40
C LEU A 204 -10.76 0.13 8.40
#